data_186701923a30c11b4406b68c76e441a9
#
_entry.id   186701923a30c11b4406b68c76e441a9
#
_cell.length_a   1.000
_cell.length_b   1.000
_cell.length_c   1.000
_cell.angle_alpha   90.00
_cell.angle_beta   90.00
_cell.angle_gamma   90.00
#
_symmetry.space_group_name_H-M   'P 1'
#
loop_
_entity.id
_entity.type
_entity.pdbx_description
1 polymer ?
#
loop_
_entity_poly.entity_id
_entity_poly.type
_entity_poly.pdbx_seq_one_letter_code
_entity_poly.pdbx_strand_id
1 'polypeptide(L)'
;MERKLIAIDLDGTLLREDCTISERNRQGILKALEQGHLVVPSTGRSYRNSRFVLKDFPVLPYYINANGTTVTLGQGEKLLFSHTIPLETGRSIYRIVREYPTFIELYHGRDAYDSYQGCEYMAQSGCMEAYRKQLLETNIHMESLDDFVLKEENLISKFHIMCVSLEDKKELMERLAKIPGVYPISTASHNIEIADAYWSKRDALEWLCEQTGFLVEQVIAVGDSENDYEGICWAGTGVAMENASDRVRKAADFVTRSNEQDGVFWALKELLK
;
A
#
# COMPACT_ATOMS: atom_id res chain seq x y z
N MET A 1 -12.22 22.54 17.12
CA MET A 1 -11.41 22.28 15.90
C MET A 1 -12.24 21.39 14.99
N GLU A 2 -12.22 21.64 13.69
CA GLU A 2 -12.92 20.78 12.73
C GLU A 2 -12.27 19.41 12.66
N ARG A 3 -13.07 18.35 12.65
CA ARG A 3 -12.60 16.98 12.56
C ARG A 3 -12.06 16.68 11.16
N LYS A 4 -10.90 16.09 11.04
CA LYS A 4 -10.25 15.72 9.76
C LYS A 4 -10.13 14.19 9.62
N LEU A 5 -10.18 13.70 8.38
CA LEU A 5 -9.74 12.38 7.98
C LEU A 5 -8.32 12.51 7.46
N ILE A 6 -7.38 11.78 8.05
CA ILE A 6 -5.94 11.89 7.76
C ILE A 6 -5.48 10.54 7.21
N ALA A 7 -5.33 10.46 5.90
CA ALA A 7 -4.78 9.30 5.23
C ALA A 7 -3.26 9.41 5.16
N ILE A 8 -2.56 8.39 5.66
CA ILE A 8 -1.10 8.39 5.74
C ILE A 8 -0.57 7.14 5.07
N ASP A 9 0.28 7.31 4.07
CA ASP A 9 1.02 6.20 3.50
C ASP A 9 2.08 5.68 4.50
N LEU A 10 2.52 4.45 4.31
CA LEU A 10 3.50 3.80 5.19
C LEU A 10 4.92 3.89 4.65
N ASP A 11 5.20 3.28 3.52
CA ASP A 11 6.54 3.11 2.98
C ASP A 11 7.05 4.40 2.33
N GLY A 12 8.18 4.94 2.82
CA GLY A 12 8.69 6.22 2.35
C GLY A 12 7.96 7.44 2.93
N THR A 13 6.90 7.22 3.73
CA THR A 13 6.10 8.29 4.37
C THR A 13 6.15 8.20 5.89
N LEU A 14 5.43 7.28 6.50
CA LEU A 14 5.43 7.09 7.95
C LEU A 14 6.64 6.27 8.42
N LEU A 15 7.01 5.26 7.65
CA LEU A 15 8.13 4.38 7.91
C LEU A 15 9.44 4.99 7.41
N ARG A 16 10.49 4.83 8.21
CA ARG A 16 11.88 5.06 7.83
C ARG A 16 12.39 3.95 6.91
N GLU A 17 13.58 4.12 6.35
CA GLU A 17 14.22 3.09 5.51
C GLU A 17 14.43 1.77 6.24
N ASP A 18 14.63 1.78 7.56
CA ASP A 18 14.75 0.59 8.41
C ASP A 18 13.38 -0.04 8.79
N CYS A 19 12.30 0.43 8.18
CA CYS A 19 10.92 0.05 8.47
C CYS A 19 10.44 0.36 9.90
N THR A 20 11.09 1.27 10.61
CA THR A 20 10.65 1.75 11.93
C THR A 20 9.85 3.04 11.84
N ILE A 21 9.10 3.34 12.90
CA ILE A 21 8.38 4.61 13.07
C ILE A 21 9.08 5.43 14.15
N SER A 22 9.41 6.68 13.84
CA SER A 22 10.03 7.55 14.82
C SER A 22 9.08 7.88 15.97
N GLU A 23 9.64 8.11 17.15
CA GLU A 23 8.83 8.48 18.31
C GLU A 23 8.06 9.80 18.09
N ARG A 24 8.62 10.74 17.33
CA ARG A 24 7.92 11.99 16.98
C ARG A 24 6.73 11.77 16.07
N ASN A 25 6.87 10.97 15.01
CA ASN A 25 5.77 10.62 14.13
C ASN A 25 4.68 9.90 14.95
N ARG A 26 5.09 8.97 15.83
CA ARG A 26 4.18 8.26 16.72
C ARG A 26 3.38 9.23 17.61
N GLN A 27 4.06 10.16 18.28
CA GLN A 27 3.41 11.17 19.13
C GLN A 27 2.47 12.09 18.35
N GLY A 28 2.86 12.49 17.13
CA GLY A 28 2.01 13.31 16.25
C GLY A 28 0.70 12.62 15.92
N ILE A 29 0.76 11.34 15.57
CA ILE A 29 -0.43 10.53 15.26
C ILE A 29 -1.31 10.33 16.51
N LEU A 30 -0.72 9.98 17.65
CA LEU A 30 -1.47 9.79 18.89
C LEU A 30 -2.19 11.09 19.29
N LYS A 31 -1.52 12.24 19.18
CA LYS A 31 -2.14 13.54 19.43
C LYS A 31 -3.30 13.83 18.46
N ALA A 32 -3.16 13.51 17.18
CA ALA A 32 -4.26 13.67 16.22
C ALA A 32 -5.48 12.81 16.60
N LEU A 33 -5.24 11.56 17.03
CA LEU A 33 -6.30 10.67 17.54
C LEU A 33 -6.97 11.23 18.80
N GLU A 34 -6.20 11.74 19.77
CA GLU A 34 -6.72 12.38 21.00
C GLU A 34 -7.56 13.63 20.70
N GLN A 35 -7.23 14.37 19.64
CA GLN A 35 -8.01 15.50 19.14
C GLN A 35 -9.29 15.09 18.40
N GLY A 36 -9.54 13.80 18.24
CA GLY A 36 -10.75 13.24 17.62
C GLY A 36 -10.68 13.17 16.09
N HIS A 37 -9.50 13.35 15.48
CA HIS A 37 -9.31 13.14 14.05
C HIS A 37 -9.36 11.64 13.73
N LEU A 38 -9.74 11.31 12.49
CA LEU A 38 -9.72 9.95 11.98
C LEU A 38 -8.41 9.72 11.21
N VAL A 39 -7.49 8.94 11.80
CA VAL A 39 -6.24 8.56 11.13
C VAL A 39 -6.41 7.20 10.46
N VAL A 40 -6.03 7.12 9.19
CA VAL A 40 -6.22 5.95 8.32
C VAL A 40 -4.90 5.66 7.59
N PRO A 41 -4.26 4.50 7.81
CA PRO A 41 -3.18 4.04 6.95
C PRO A 41 -3.71 3.80 5.54
N SER A 42 -3.01 4.30 4.52
CA SER A 42 -3.37 4.15 3.10
C SER A 42 -2.14 3.66 2.32
N THR A 43 -2.01 2.34 2.14
CA THR A 43 -0.76 1.71 1.76
C THR A 43 -0.91 0.61 0.71
N GLY A 44 0.21 0.28 0.04
CA GLY A 44 0.31 -0.89 -0.83
C GLY A 44 0.38 -2.23 -0.09
N ARG A 45 0.57 -2.23 1.23
CA ARG A 45 0.70 -3.43 2.05
C ARG A 45 -0.64 -4.13 2.27
N SER A 46 -0.60 -5.44 2.64
CA SER A 46 -1.77 -6.16 3.14
C SER A 46 -2.19 -5.64 4.52
N TYR A 47 -3.43 -5.92 4.93
CA TYR A 47 -3.89 -5.55 6.27
C TYR A 47 -3.02 -6.18 7.37
N ARG A 48 -2.71 -7.46 7.25
CA ARG A 48 -1.87 -8.18 8.23
C ARG A 48 -0.49 -7.54 8.37
N ASN A 49 0.16 -7.19 7.26
CA ASN A 49 1.46 -6.52 7.27
C ASN A 49 1.35 -5.10 7.84
N SER A 50 0.31 -4.34 7.49
CA SER A 50 0.06 -3.00 8.07
C SER A 50 -0.13 -3.07 9.58
N ARG A 51 -0.88 -4.06 10.08
CA ARG A 51 -1.06 -4.27 11.52
C ARG A 51 0.26 -4.63 12.22
N PHE A 52 1.10 -5.40 11.55
CA PHE A 52 2.41 -5.77 12.09
C PHE A 52 3.31 -4.54 12.29
N VAL A 53 3.42 -3.67 11.30
CA VAL A 53 4.26 -2.45 11.41
C VAL A 53 3.66 -1.40 12.33
N LEU A 54 2.33 -1.40 12.50
CA LEU A 54 1.61 -0.48 13.39
C LEU A 54 1.24 -1.13 14.75
N LYS A 55 1.90 -2.22 15.14
CA LYS A 55 1.57 -2.98 16.37
C LYS A 55 1.63 -2.16 17.65
N ASP A 56 2.48 -1.13 17.69
CA ASP A 56 2.68 -0.24 18.85
C ASP A 56 1.67 0.91 18.90
N PHE A 57 0.78 1.00 17.92
CA PHE A 57 -0.34 1.94 17.93
C PHE A 57 -1.62 1.27 18.46
N PRO A 58 -2.58 2.05 19.02
CA PRO A 58 -3.92 1.56 19.21
C PRO A 58 -4.49 1.08 17.88
N VAL A 59 -5.44 0.14 17.91
CA VAL A 59 -6.11 -0.31 16.70
C VAL A 59 -6.82 0.88 16.05
N LEU A 60 -6.36 1.27 14.87
CA LEU A 60 -6.97 2.36 14.11
C LEU A 60 -8.33 1.91 13.55
N PRO A 61 -9.31 2.83 13.41
CA PRO A 61 -10.66 2.45 12.99
C PRO A 61 -10.71 1.81 11.60
N TYR A 62 -9.96 2.33 10.65
CA TYR A 62 -9.95 1.86 9.26
C TYR A 62 -8.54 1.74 8.72
N TYR A 63 -8.36 0.85 7.75
CA TYR A 63 -7.12 0.62 7.01
C TYR A 63 -7.45 0.51 5.51
N ILE A 64 -6.83 1.33 4.70
CA ILE A 64 -6.83 1.22 3.24
C ILE A 64 -5.56 0.47 2.85
N ASN A 65 -5.72 -0.70 2.24
CA ASN A 65 -4.62 -1.61 1.93
C ASN A 65 -4.58 -1.96 0.44
N ALA A 66 -3.52 -2.65 0.02
CA ALA A 66 -3.33 -3.15 -1.34
C ALA A 66 -3.55 -2.06 -2.41
N ASN A 67 -2.97 -0.86 -2.21
CA ASN A 67 -3.16 0.32 -3.07
C ASN A 67 -4.62 0.78 -3.21
N GLY A 68 -5.42 0.61 -2.16
CA GLY A 68 -6.83 1.01 -2.14
C GLY A 68 -7.80 -0.10 -2.52
N THR A 69 -7.34 -1.25 -3.02
CA THR A 69 -8.25 -2.32 -3.43
C THR A 69 -8.94 -3.01 -2.26
N THR A 70 -8.51 -2.80 -1.03
CA THR A 70 -9.19 -3.32 0.16
C THR A 70 -9.31 -2.26 1.26
N VAL A 71 -10.45 -2.26 1.95
CA VAL A 71 -10.69 -1.47 3.16
C VAL A 71 -11.12 -2.39 4.29
N THR A 72 -10.43 -2.30 5.42
CA THR A 72 -10.69 -3.15 6.59
C THR A 72 -11.03 -2.30 7.81
N LEU A 73 -12.07 -2.68 8.54
CA LEU A 73 -12.37 -2.16 9.87
C LEU A 73 -11.37 -2.77 10.86
N GLY A 74 -10.62 -1.93 11.57
CA GLY A 74 -9.58 -2.40 12.47
C GLY A 74 -10.13 -3.17 13.66
N GLN A 75 -11.21 -2.67 14.28
CA GLN A 75 -11.87 -3.40 15.36
C GLN A 75 -12.67 -4.58 14.81
N GLY A 76 -12.34 -5.78 15.24
CA GLY A 76 -12.92 -7.02 14.75
C GLY A 76 -12.38 -7.45 13.38
N GLU A 77 -11.44 -6.72 12.82
CA GLU A 77 -10.72 -7.05 11.58
C GLU A 77 -11.63 -7.42 10.40
N LYS A 78 -12.74 -6.73 10.26
CA LYS A 78 -13.75 -7.02 9.24
C LYS A 78 -13.36 -6.37 7.91
N LEU A 79 -13.23 -7.17 6.85
CA LEU A 79 -13.13 -6.66 5.49
C LEU A 79 -14.47 -5.97 5.12
N LEU A 80 -14.41 -4.68 4.81
CA LEU A 80 -15.57 -3.88 4.45
C LEU A 80 -15.74 -3.79 2.94
N PHE A 81 -14.63 -3.75 2.23
CA PHE A 81 -14.56 -3.57 0.81
C PHE A 81 -13.41 -4.39 0.22
N SER A 82 -13.61 -4.98 -0.94
CA SER A 82 -12.55 -5.63 -1.72
C SER A 82 -12.84 -5.47 -3.20
N HIS A 83 -11.97 -4.77 -3.90
CA HIS A 83 -11.96 -4.69 -5.35
C HIS A 83 -10.95 -5.68 -5.89
N THR A 84 -11.33 -6.46 -6.90
CA THR A 84 -10.51 -7.59 -7.36
C THR A 84 -10.29 -7.55 -8.86
N ILE A 85 -9.14 -8.03 -9.27
CA ILE A 85 -8.82 -8.27 -10.68
C ILE A 85 -9.78 -9.36 -11.21
N PRO A 86 -10.36 -9.23 -12.42
CA PRO A 86 -11.19 -10.29 -13.00
C PRO A 86 -10.46 -11.63 -13.01
N LEU A 87 -11.13 -12.71 -12.64
CA LEU A 87 -10.54 -14.04 -12.41
C LEU A 87 -9.64 -14.50 -13.55
N GLU A 88 -10.10 -14.43 -14.79
CA GLU A 88 -9.33 -14.89 -15.96
C GLU A 88 -8.13 -13.96 -16.25
N THR A 89 -8.25 -12.67 -15.95
CA THR A 89 -7.13 -11.73 -16.02
C THR A 89 -6.08 -12.08 -14.98
N GLY A 90 -6.46 -12.33 -13.74
CA GLY A 90 -5.55 -12.76 -12.67
C GLY A 90 -4.84 -14.07 -13.00
N ARG A 91 -5.55 -15.05 -13.54
CA ARG A 91 -4.98 -16.31 -14.04
C ARG A 91 -3.98 -16.09 -15.19
N SER A 92 -4.28 -15.17 -16.09
CA SER A 92 -3.41 -14.83 -17.22
C SER A 92 -2.13 -14.14 -16.75
N ILE A 93 -2.22 -13.22 -15.79
CA ILE A 93 -1.07 -12.60 -15.14
C ILE A 93 -0.20 -13.69 -14.49
N TYR A 94 -0.79 -14.53 -13.66
CA TYR A 94 -0.06 -15.58 -12.94
C TYR A 94 0.65 -16.56 -13.89
N ARG A 95 0.01 -16.99 -14.99
CA ARG A 95 0.63 -17.89 -15.99
C ARG A 95 1.91 -17.31 -16.58
N ILE A 96 1.95 -15.99 -16.81
CA ILE A 96 3.15 -15.33 -17.34
C ILE A 96 4.20 -15.19 -16.24
N VAL A 97 3.82 -14.70 -15.06
CA VAL A 97 4.77 -14.40 -13.98
C VAL A 97 5.51 -15.65 -13.50
N ARG A 98 4.81 -16.78 -13.39
CA ARG A 98 5.40 -18.04 -12.93
C ARG A 98 6.48 -18.64 -13.84
N GLU A 99 6.63 -18.11 -15.05
CA GLU A 99 7.70 -18.53 -15.99
C GLU A 99 9.08 -17.97 -15.60
N TYR A 100 9.12 -17.00 -14.67
CA TYR A 100 10.31 -16.29 -14.26
C TYR A 100 10.72 -16.62 -12.82
N PRO A 101 12.01 -16.51 -12.47
CA PRO A 101 12.47 -16.64 -11.08
C PRO A 101 12.06 -15.37 -10.31
N THR A 102 10.85 -15.36 -9.78
CA THR A 102 10.25 -14.21 -9.09
C THR A 102 9.65 -14.62 -7.75
N PHE A 103 9.72 -13.71 -6.79
CA PHE A 103 8.81 -13.72 -5.66
C PHE A 103 7.45 -13.20 -6.12
N ILE A 104 6.40 -13.95 -5.85
CA ILE A 104 5.02 -13.58 -6.17
C ILE A 104 4.25 -13.51 -4.86
N GLU A 105 3.67 -12.35 -4.59
CA GLU A 105 2.78 -12.11 -3.47
C GLU A 105 1.38 -11.80 -4.02
N LEU A 106 0.40 -12.64 -3.64
CA LEU A 106 -0.99 -12.54 -4.06
C LEU A 106 -1.83 -11.98 -2.90
N TYR A 107 -2.51 -10.88 -3.13
CA TYR A 107 -3.39 -10.27 -2.14
C TYR A 107 -4.82 -10.80 -2.32
N HIS A 108 -5.36 -11.37 -1.26
CA HIS A 108 -6.75 -11.83 -1.19
C HIS A 108 -7.37 -11.43 0.14
N GLY A 109 -8.42 -10.63 0.08
CA GLY A 109 -9.06 -10.11 1.28
C GLY A 109 -8.11 -9.28 2.14
N ARG A 110 -7.82 -9.74 3.35
CA ARG A 110 -6.93 -9.06 4.31
C ARG A 110 -5.49 -9.56 4.28
N ASP A 111 -5.26 -10.68 3.62
CA ASP A 111 -4.03 -11.44 3.69
C ASP A 111 -3.25 -11.37 2.37
N ALA A 112 -1.98 -11.67 2.46
CA ALA A 112 -1.11 -11.89 1.32
C ALA A 112 -0.55 -13.31 1.37
N TYR A 113 -0.44 -13.92 0.20
CA TYR A 113 -0.03 -15.31 0.01
C TYR A 113 1.20 -15.37 -0.89
N ASP A 114 2.18 -16.17 -0.53
CA ASP A 114 3.36 -16.45 -1.33
C ASP A 114 3.72 -17.93 -1.30
N SER A 115 4.83 -18.31 -1.95
CA SER A 115 5.34 -19.67 -1.90
C SER A 115 6.72 -19.72 -1.27
N TYR A 116 7.06 -20.87 -0.64
CA TYR A 116 8.39 -21.10 -0.09
C TYR A 116 9.49 -20.89 -1.14
N GLN A 117 9.30 -21.37 -2.37
CA GLN A 117 10.23 -21.14 -3.48
C GLN A 117 10.35 -19.64 -3.82
N GLY A 118 9.24 -18.91 -3.82
CA GLY A 118 9.23 -17.46 -4.03
C GLY A 118 10.06 -16.71 -2.99
N CYS A 119 10.01 -17.13 -1.73
CA CYS A 119 10.82 -16.53 -0.66
C CYS A 119 12.33 -16.67 -0.90
N GLU A 120 12.78 -17.74 -1.57
CA GLU A 120 14.18 -17.90 -1.98
C GLU A 120 14.55 -16.88 -3.08
N TYR A 121 13.67 -16.65 -4.04
CA TYR A 121 13.88 -15.63 -5.07
C TYR A 121 13.86 -14.21 -4.50
N MET A 122 12.99 -13.93 -3.53
CA MET A 122 12.98 -12.64 -2.83
C MET A 122 14.33 -12.35 -2.16
N ALA A 123 14.98 -13.34 -1.58
CA ALA A 123 16.31 -13.18 -1.00
C ALA A 123 17.39 -12.81 -2.04
N GLN A 124 17.19 -13.15 -3.31
CA GLN A 124 18.10 -12.87 -4.42
C GLN A 124 17.79 -11.55 -5.14
N SER A 125 16.60 -10.97 -4.95
CA SER A 125 16.14 -9.75 -5.65
C SER A 125 16.74 -8.43 -5.12
N GLY A 126 17.61 -8.49 -4.10
CA GLY A 126 18.11 -7.28 -3.43
C GLY A 126 17.11 -6.61 -2.50
N CYS A 127 16.02 -7.30 -2.16
CA CYS A 127 15.04 -6.82 -1.20
C CYS A 127 15.69 -6.53 0.17
N MET A 128 15.36 -5.39 0.78
CA MET A 128 15.87 -5.01 2.10
C MET A 128 15.52 -6.10 3.15
N GLU A 129 16.49 -6.44 3.97
CA GLU A 129 16.32 -7.52 4.96
C GLU A 129 15.18 -7.24 5.95
N ALA A 130 15.01 -6.00 6.38
CA ALA A 130 13.93 -5.60 7.30
C ALA A 130 12.56 -5.85 6.66
N TYR A 131 12.36 -5.46 5.41
CA TYR A 131 11.11 -5.67 4.67
C TYR A 131 10.87 -7.17 4.42
N ARG A 132 11.90 -7.91 3.99
CA ARG A 132 11.83 -9.36 3.80
C ARG A 132 11.39 -10.09 5.08
N LYS A 133 11.97 -9.74 6.24
CA LYS A 133 11.55 -10.32 7.53
C LYS A 133 10.08 -10.07 7.83
N GLN A 134 9.59 -8.86 7.55
CA GLN A 134 8.17 -8.56 7.75
C GLN A 134 7.26 -9.42 6.87
N LEU A 135 7.60 -9.60 5.59
CA LEU A 135 6.82 -10.46 4.69
C LEU A 135 6.82 -11.92 5.17
N LEU A 136 7.98 -12.44 5.58
CA LEU A 136 8.10 -13.79 6.12
C LEU A 136 7.29 -14.03 7.41
N GLU A 137 7.03 -12.97 8.20
CA GLU A 137 6.23 -13.08 9.43
C GLU A 137 4.73 -12.86 9.16
N THR A 138 4.37 -12.16 8.11
CA THR A 138 2.99 -11.71 7.90
C THR A 138 2.25 -12.43 6.79
N ASN A 139 2.97 -12.97 5.81
CA ASN A 139 2.35 -13.66 4.68
C ASN A 139 1.98 -15.11 5.03
N ILE A 140 1.05 -15.66 4.30
CA ILE A 140 0.67 -17.06 4.35
C ILE A 140 1.49 -17.80 3.29
N HIS A 141 2.42 -18.64 3.76
CA HIS A 141 3.32 -19.39 2.88
C HIS A 141 2.68 -20.69 2.42
N MET A 142 2.76 -20.95 1.12
CA MET A 142 2.21 -22.14 0.46
C MET A 142 3.33 -22.95 -0.22
N GLU A 143 3.12 -24.25 -0.40
CA GLU A 143 4.00 -25.07 -1.24
C GLU A 143 3.93 -24.63 -2.71
N SER A 144 2.74 -24.30 -3.19
CA SER A 144 2.50 -23.77 -4.54
C SER A 144 1.33 -22.79 -4.55
N LEU A 145 1.49 -21.71 -5.30
CA LEU A 145 0.39 -20.77 -5.57
C LEU A 145 -0.58 -21.26 -6.65
N ASP A 146 -0.26 -22.36 -7.35
CA ASP A 146 -1.13 -22.93 -8.39
C ASP A 146 -2.50 -23.28 -7.83
N ASP A 147 -2.52 -24.02 -6.70
CA ASP A 147 -3.76 -24.42 -6.04
C ASP A 147 -4.59 -23.21 -5.56
N PHE A 148 -3.93 -22.12 -5.22
CA PHE A 148 -4.60 -20.89 -4.81
C PHE A 148 -5.27 -20.21 -6.01
N VAL A 149 -4.55 -20.02 -7.11
CA VAL A 149 -5.02 -19.27 -8.30
C VAL A 149 -6.09 -20.05 -9.07
N LEU A 150 -6.09 -21.39 -8.99
CA LEU A 150 -7.08 -22.22 -9.67
C LEU A 150 -8.47 -22.20 -9.01
N LYS A 151 -8.56 -21.85 -7.72
CA LYS A 151 -9.84 -21.76 -7.00
C LYS A 151 -10.60 -20.50 -7.40
N GLU A 152 -11.86 -20.65 -7.77
CA GLU A 152 -12.71 -19.53 -8.22
C GLU A 152 -13.03 -18.54 -7.10
N GLU A 153 -13.11 -19.00 -5.85
CA GLU A 153 -13.34 -18.17 -4.66
C GLU A 153 -12.16 -17.29 -4.28
N ASN A 154 -10.94 -17.61 -4.75
CA ASN A 154 -9.73 -16.86 -4.42
C ASN A 154 -9.52 -15.69 -5.39
N LEU A 155 -10.36 -14.67 -5.27
CA LEU A 155 -10.26 -13.46 -6.07
C LEU A 155 -9.07 -12.61 -5.60
N ILE A 156 -8.17 -12.29 -6.53
CA ILE A 156 -6.93 -11.55 -6.26
C ILE A 156 -7.19 -10.05 -6.42
N SER A 157 -6.85 -9.28 -5.39
CA SER A 157 -6.99 -7.82 -5.43
C SER A 157 -5.71 -7.12 -5.92
N LYS A 158 -4.54 -7.73 -5.70
CA LYS A 158 -3.24 -7.19 -6.13
C LYS A 158 -2.23 -8.31 -6.32
N PHE A 159 -1.35 -8.15 -7.31
CA PHE A 159 -0.08 -8.86 -7.41
C PHE A 159 1.04 -7.91 -7.01
N HIS A 160 1.95 -8.38 -6.17
CA HIS A 160 3.25 -7.78 -5.94
C HIS A 160 4.31 -8.80 -6.32
N ILE A 161 5.22 -8.42 -7.21
CA ILE A 161 6.18 -9.32 -7.84
C ILE A 161 7.57 -8.71 -7.64
N MET A 162 8.53 -9.50 -7.17
CA MET A 162 9.93 -9.09 -7.13
C MET A 162 10.74 -9.97 -8.06
N CYS A 163 11.39 -9.37 -9.03
CA CYS A 163 12.24 -10.04 -10.01
C CYS A 163 13.67 -10.16 -9.49
N VAL A 164 14.32 -11.30 -9.73
CA VAL A 164 15.73 -11.50 -9.39
C VAL A 164 16.60 -10.61 -10.28
N SER A 165 16.27 -10.48 -11.57
CA SER A 165 17.03 -9.64 -12.51
C SER A 165 16.21 -8.46 -13.05
N LEU A 166 16.89 -7.38 -13.42
CA LEU A 166 16.25 -6.21 -14.06
C LEU A 166 15.87 -6.52 -15.52
N GLU A 167 16.54 -7.48 -16.16
CA GLU A 167 16.21 -7.93 -17.52
C GLU A 167 14.88 -8.67 -17.51
N ASP A 168 14.71 -9.65 -16.62
CA ASP A 168 13.44 -10.36 -16.42
C ASP A 168 12.31 -9.39 -16.09
N LYS A 169 12.56 -8.42 -15.21
CA LYS A 169 11.57 -7.39 -14.89
C LYS A 169 11.11 -6.63 -16.12
N LYS A 170 12.04 -6.18 -16.97
CA LYS A 170 11.72 -5.41 -18.17
C LYS A 170 10.86 -6.25 -19.12
N GLU A 171 11.30 -7.48 -19.43
CA GLU A 171 10.55 -8.39 -20.29
C GLU A 171 9.18 -8.70 -19.73
N LEU A 172 9.09 -8.97 -18.43
CA LEU A 172 7.85 -9.28 -17.75
C LEU A 172 6.86 -8.12 -17.81
N MET A 173 7.30 -6.89 -17.57
CA MET A 173 6.46 -5.70 -17.71
C MET A 173 5.90 -5.55 -19.14
N GLU A 174 6.74 -5.77 -20.17
CA GLU A 174 6.31 -5.70 -21.57
C GLU A 174 5.28 -6.80 -21.92
N ARG A 175 5.43 -8.00 -21.37
CA ARG A 175 4.48 -9.11 -21.57
C ARG A 175 3.16 -8.86 -20.85
N LEU A 176 3.21 -8.41 -19.60
CA LEU A 176 2.03 -8.12 -18.78
C LEU A 176 1.20 -6.97 -19.35
N ALA A 177 1.84 -5.93 -19.87
CA ALA A 177 1.16 -4.80 -20.51
C ALA A 177 0.40 -5.17 -21.80
N LYS A 178 0.62 -6.37 -22.37
CA LYS A 178 -0.17 -6.87 -23.51
C LYS A 178 -1.49 -7.51 -23.10
N ILE A 179 -1.70 -7.77 -21.82
CA ILE A 179 -2.98 -8.29 -21.32
C ILE A 179 -3.97 -7.13 -21.26
N PRO A 180 -5.14 -7.22 -21.92
CA PRO A 180 -6.14 -6.15 -21.88
C PRO A 180 -6.55 -5.79 -20.44
N GLY A 181 -6.52 -4.50 -20.11
CA GLY A 181 -6.89 -3.99 -18.79
C GLY A 181 -5.83 -4.18 -17.69
N VAL A 182 -4.61 -4.62 -18.04
CA VAL A 182 -3.50 -4.74 -17.10
C VAL A 182 -2.49 -3.63 -17.32
N TYR A 183 -2.18 -2.90 -16.25
CA TYR A 183 -1.21 -1.81 -16.24
C TYR A 183 -0.19 -2.07 -15.13
N PRO A 184 0.93 -2.76 -15.44
CA PRO A 184 1.97 -3.02 -14.46
C PRO A 184 2.68 -1.72 -14.09
N ILE A 185 2.80 -1.44 -12.81
CA ILE A 185 3.54 -0.30 -12.27
C ILE A 185 4.77 -0.77 -11.51
N SER A 186 5.72 0.12 -11.31
CA SER A 186 6.96 -0.15 -10.57
C SER A 186 7.21 0.97 -9.58
N THR A 187 7.29 0.63 -8.31
CA THR A 187 7.56 1.55 -7.19
C THR A 187 8.98 1.41 -6.64
N ALA A 188 9.70 0.35 -7.04
CA ALA A 188 11.11 0.10 -6.68
C ALA A 188 11.85 -0.59 -7.82
N SER A 189 13.18 -0.69 -7.72
CA SER A 189 14.04 -1.18 -8.81
C SER A 189 13.66 -2.57 -9.33
N HIS A 190 13.33 -3.49 -8.44
CA HIS A 190 13.06 -4.91 -8.78
C HIS A 190 11.59 -5.31 -8.72
N ASN A 191 10.67 -4.42 -8.31
CA ASN A 191 9.27 -4.79 -8.15
C ASN A 191 8.39 -4.45 -9.36
N ILE A 192 7.31 -5.20 -9.47
CA ILE A 192 6.17 -4.92 -10.34
C ILE A 192 4.91 -5.07 -9.48
N GLU A 193 4.00 -4.14 -9.57
CA GLU A 193 2.70 -4.20 -8.92
C GLU A 193 1.60 -4.16 -9.96
N ILE A 194 0.58 -4.98 -9.77
CA ILE A 194 -0.61 -5.02 -10.61
C ILE A 194 -1.82 -5.09 -9.70
N ALA A 195 -2.68 -4.09 -9.84
CA ALA A 195 -4.02 -4.06 -9.27
C ALA A 195 -5.01 -3.75 -10.39
N ASP A 196 -6.28 -3.60 -10.06
CA ASP A 196 -7.24 -3.10 -11.06
C ASP A 196 -6.85 -1.68 -11.49
N ALA A 197 -6.83 -1.44 -12.80
CA ALA A 197 -6.37 -0.19 -13.38
C ALA A 197 -7.31 1.00 -13.12
N TYR A 198 -8.55 0.71 -12.76
CA TYR A 198 -9.59 1.71 -12.54
C TYR A 198 -9.87 1.96 -11.06
N TRP A 199 -8.97 1.48 -10.18
CA TRP A 199 -9.13 1.62 -8.74
C TRP A 199 -7.80 1.96 -8.06
N SER A 200 -7.82 2.98 -7.21
CA SER A 200 -6.64 3.55 -6.56
C SER A 200 -6.86 3.83 -5.06
N LYS A 201 -5.83 4.29 -4.38
CA LYS A 201 -5.95 4.81 -3.00
C LYS A 201 -6.96 5.96 -2.90
N ARG A 202 -7.08 6.79 -3.95
CA ARG A 202 -8.06 7.89 -4.04
C ARG A 202 -9.49 7.36 -3.98
N ASP A 203 -9.80 6.32 -4.76
CA ASP A 203 -11.16 5.78 -4.83
C ASP A 203 -11.57 5.12 -3.51
N ALA A 204 -10.62 4.46 -2.84
CA ALA A 204 -10.84 3.94 -1.49
C ALA A 204 -11.07 5.04 -0.45
N LEU A 205 -10.37 6.17 -0.56
CA LEU A 205 -10.59 7.34 0.30
C LEU A 205 -11.95 7.96 0.06
N GLU A 206 -12.36 8.13 -1.19
CA GLU A 206 -13.69 8.65 -1.55
C GLU A 206 -14.78 7.73 -1.01
N TRP A 207 -14.67 6.42 -1.24
CA TRP A 207 -15.58 5.44 -0.65
C TRP A 207 -15.64 5.55 0.88
N LEU A 208 -14.49 5.68 1.55
CA LEU A 208 -14.45 5.81 3.01
C LEU A 208 -15.09 7.12 3.49
N CYS A 209 -14.95 8.22 2.77
CA CYS A 209 -15.63 9.48 3.06
C CYS A 209 -17.15 9.31 2.99
N GLU A 210 -17.67 8.63 1.97
CA GLU A 210 -19.09 8.31 1.86
C GLU A 210 -19.60 7.50 3.04
N GLN A 211 -18.82 6.51 3.53
CA GLN A 211 -19.20 5.66 4.67
C GLN A 211 -19.15 6.39 6.02
N THR A 212 -18.30 7.40 6.14
CA THR A 212 -18.00 8.07 7.43
C THR A 212 -18.56 9.49 7.51
N GLY A 213 -19.06 10.03 6.39
CA GLY A 213 -19.64 11.36 6.31
C GLY A 213 -18.64 12.52 6.31
N PHE A 214 -17.34 12.24 6.06
CA PHE A 214 -16.35 13.29 5.83
C PHE A 214 -16.52 13.90 4.44
N LEU A 215 -16.38 15.22 4.36
CA LEU A 215 -16.29 15.93 3.09
C LEU A 215 -14.84 15.94 2.60
N VAL A 216 -14.64 16.07 1.30
CA VAL A 216 -13.29 16.09 0.70
C VAL A 216 -12.39 17.18 1.30
N GLU A 217 -12.94 18.35 1.63
CA GLU A 217 -12.24 19.48 2.27
C GLU A 217 -11.72 19.15 3.68
N GLN A 218 -12.23 18.08 4.26
CA GLN A 218 -11.81 17.58 5.57
C GLN A 218 -10.73 16.49 5.46
N VAL A 219 -10.36 16.07 4.24
CA VAL A 219 -9.36 15.03 4.00
C VAL A 219 -7.97 15.65 3.91
N ILE A 220 -7.02 15.06 4.64
CA ILE A 220 -5.58 15.30 4.49
C ILE A 220 -4.99 13.98 3.97
N ALA A 221 -4.35 13.99 2.80
CA ALA A 221 -3.64 12.84 2.24
C ALA A 221 -2.13 13.09 2.27
N VAL A 222 -1.38 12.18 2.89
CA VAL A 222 0.09 12.28 3.05
C VAL A 222 0.75 11.10 2.37
N GLY A 223 1.68 11.35 1.45
CA GLY A 223 2.36 10.30 0.68
C GLY A 223 3.63 10.77 -0.01
N ASP A 224 4.32 9.87 -0.70
CA ASP A 224 5.60 10.13 -1.36
C ASP A 224 5.72 9.56 -2.78
N SER A 225 4.90 8.59 -3.15
CA SER A 225 5.09 7.85 -4.40
C SER A 225 3.90 7.97 -5.37
N GLU A 226 4.04 7.40 -6.56
CA GLU A 226 3.06 7.54 -7.65
C GLU A 226 1.67 6.97 -7.29
N ASN A 227 1.60 5.97 -6.40
CA ASN A 227 0.31 5.43 -5.94
C ASN A 227 -0.43 6.37 -4.97
N ASP A 228 0.22 7.42 -4.45
CA ASP A 228 -0.39 8.47 -3.61
C ASP A 228 -0.87 9.66 -4.43
N TYR A 229 -0.35 9.82 -5.65
CA TYR A 229 -0.56 11.00 -6.48
C TYR A 229 -2.02 11.41 -6.61
N GLU A 230 -2.89 10.48 -6.96
CA GLU A 230 -4.31 10.76 -7.15
C GLU A 230 -5.01 11.15 -5.84
N GLY A 231 -4.65 10.49 -4.73
CA GLY A 231 -5.15 10.82 -3.40
C GLY A 231 -4.72 12.20 -2.94
N ILE A 232 -3.45 12.56 -3.18
CA ILE A 232 -2.89 13.89 -2.89
C ILE A 232 -3.57 14.97 -3.71
N CYS A 233 -3.80 14.74 -5.01
CA CYS A 233 -4.50 15.71 -5.87
C CYS A 233 -5.97 15.90 -5.49
N TRP A 234 -6.63 14.84 -5.00
CA TRP A 234 -8.06 14.84 -4.71
C TRP A 234 -8.40 15.37 -3.32
N ALA A 235 -7.56 15.14 -2.32
CA ALA A 235 -7.82 15.53 -0.93
C ALA A 235 -7.98 17.06 -0.79
N GLY A 236 -8.73 17.49 0.23
CA GLY A 236 -8.84 18.91 0.58
C GLY A 236 -7.50 19.53 0.98
N THR A 237 -6.53 18.71 1.42
CA THR A 237 -5.13 19.09 1.61
C THR A 237 -4.24 17.91 1.24
N GLY A 238 -3.53 18.03 0.13
CA GLY A 238 -2.53 17.07 -0.31
C GLY A 238 -1.15 17.42 0.24
N VAL A 239 -0.50 16.46 0.88
CA VAL A 239 0.82 16.61 1.49
C VAL A 239 1.82 15.65 0.85
N ALA A 240 2.87 16.17 0.26
CA ALA A 240 3.99 15.38 -0.23
C ALA A 240 5.13 15.35 0.79
N MET A 241 5.79 14.21 0.92
CA MET A 241 7.05 14.12 1.64
C MET A 241 8.17 14.79 0.84
N GLU A 242 9.24 15.27 1.50
CA GLU A 242 10.41 15.84 0.82
C GLU A 242 11.11 14.81 -0.10
N ASN A 243 11.11 13.56 0.30
CA ASN A 243 11.65 12.45 -0.49
C ASN A 243 10.71 11.97 -1.60
N ALA A 244 9.54 12.57 -1.77
CA ALA A 244 8.60 12.21 -2.82
C ALA A 244 9.16 12.50 -4.23
N SER A 245 8.58 11.86 -5.25
CA SER A 245 8.89 12.16 -6.64
C SER A 245 8.59 13.62 -6.98
N ASP A 246 9.28 14.17 -7.98
CA ASP A 246 9.04 15.56 -8.44
C ASP A 246 7.59 15.80 -8.84
N ARG A 247 6.95 14.79 -9.43
CA ARG A 247 5.56 14.83 -9.83
C ARG A 247 4.63 14.99 -8.63
N VAL A 248 4.82 14.18 -7.61
CA VAL A 248 4.02 14.20 -6.38
C VAL A 248 4.23 15.50 -5.61
N ARG A 249 5.49 15.96 -5.46
CA ARG A 249 5.79 17.25 -4.81
C ARG A 249 5.16 18.45 -5.50
N LYS A 250 5.10 18.45 -6.83
CA LYS A 250 4.49 19.56 -7.60
C LYS A 250 2.96 19.58 -7.54
N ALA A 251 2.34 18.45 -7.25
CA ALA A 251 0.89 18.31 -7.17
C ALA A 251 0.33 18.60 -5.77
N ALA A 252 1.17 18.53 -4.73
CA ALA A 252 0.75 18.72 -3.35
C ALA A 252 0.56 20.19 -2.98
N ASP A 253 -0.39 20.46 -2.09
CA ASP A 253 -0.60 21.79 -1.49
C ASP A 253 0.51 22.16 -0.51
N PHE A 254 1.11 21.14 0.12
CA PHE A 254 2.14 21.32 1.13
C PHE A 254 3.22 20.23 1.00
N VAL A 255 4.49 20.65 1.01
CA VAL A 255 5.63 19.72 1.08
C VAL A 255 6.19 19.75 2.49
N THR A 256 6.15 18.60 3.15
CA THR A 256 6.71 18.41 4.49
C THR A 256 8.16 17.90 4.40
N ARG A 257 8.77 17.53 5.54
CA ARG A 257 10.11 16.94 5.60
C ARG A 257 10.12 15.50 5.11
N SER A 258 11.31 14.91 4.97
CA SER A 258 11.43 13.50 4.58
C SER A 258 10.93 12.54 5.69
N ASN A 259 10.72 11.30 5.33
CA ASN A 259 10.39 10.23 6.28
C ASN A 259 11.49 10.04 7.35
N GLU A 260 12.76 10.26 7.03
CA GLU A 260 13.88 10.23 7.96
C GLU A 260 13.89 11.42 8.93
N GLN A 261 13.22 12.52 8.58
CA GLN A 261 13.20 13.77 9.33
C GLN A 261 11.85 14.06 10.00
N ASP A 262 11.08 12.99 10.31
CA ASP A 262 9.80 13.08 11.01
C ASP A 262 8.73 13.88 10.22
N GLY A 263 8.69 13.74 8.89
CA GLY A 263 7.84 14.56 8.01
C GLY A 263 6.37 14.51 8.35
N VAL A 264 5.83 13.33 8.73
CA VAL A 264 4.42 13.19 9.15
C VAL A 264 4.12 14.03 10.39
N PHE A 265 4.99 14.01 11.40
CA PHE A 265 4.84 14.86 12.58
C PHE A 265 4.79 16.36 12.22
N TRP A 266 5.67 16.80 11.33
CA TRP A 266 5.71 18.21 10.94
C TRP A 266 4.49 18.62 10.13
N ALA A 267 3.98 17.77 9.24
CA ALA A 267 2.73 17.99 8.53
C ALA A 267 1.54 18.14 9.50
N LEU A 268 1.36 17.17 10.39
CA LEU A 268 0.27 17.21 11.38
C LEU A 268 0.36 18.43 12.30
N LYS A 269 1.56 18.78 12.76
CA LYS A 269 1.79 19.96 13.61
C LYS A 269 1.41 21.28 12.93
N GLU A 270 1.62 21.38 11.60
CA GLU A 270 1.28 22.58 10.83
C GLU A 270 -0.22 22.64 10.53
N LEU A 271 -0.82 21.53 10.13
CA LEU A 271 -2.19 21.47 9.63
C LEU A 271 -3.28 21.31 10.70
N LEU A 272 -2.92 20.86 11.91
CA LEU A 272 -3.85 20.62 13.02
C LEU A 272 -3.65 21.66 14.16
N LYS A 273 -3.50 22.93 13.82
CA LYS A 273 -3.37 24.05 14.78
C LYS A 273 -4.71 24.48 15.33
#